data_5c574c2b929cd5c399f9de6843fc5ad2
#
_entry.id   5c574c2b929cd5c399f9de6843fc5ad2
#
_cell.length_a   1.000
_cell.length_b   1.000
_cell.length_c   1.000
_cell.angle_alpha   90.00
_cell.angle_beta   90.00
_cell.angle_gamma   90.00
#
_symmetry.space_group_name_H-M   'P 1'
#
loop_
_entity.id
_entity.type
_entity.pdbx_description
1 polymer ?
#
loop_
_entity_poly.entity_id
_entity_poly.type
_entity_poly.pdbx_seq_one_letter_code
_entity_poly.pdbx_strand_id
1 'polypeptide(L)'
;MCYVIGVKVPKKQTIKVGDAPIELDPIDIPVQSGFSYNPWPVLYNEDKTLRPGLMHWELIPNWIRNQKELVESRKKYTTLNIKSEGIFTNKVAQAVVHTNRCLVLASHFFEWQEVEKQKYPHCIQIENTPLFYIAGV
;
A
#
# COMPACT_ATOMS: atom_id res chain seq x y z
N MET A 1 0.84 8.51 -9.93
CA MET A 1 1.16 7.43 -8.96
C MET A 1 0.77 7.92 -7.57
N CYS A 2 -0.06 7.16 -6.88
CA CYS A 2 -0.57 7.51 -5.57
C CYS A 2 0.52 7.37 -4.50
N TYR A 3 0.76 8.44 -3.73
CA TYR A 3 1.67 8.44 -2.57
C TYR A 3 0.96 8.84 -1.28
N VAL A 4 -0.34 9.09 -1.34
CA VAL A 4 -1.14 9.50 -0.18
C VAL A 4 -2.46 8.74 -0.21
N ILE A 5 -2.74 7.99 0.84
CA ILE A 5 -3.97 7.20 0.97
C ILE A 5 -4.59 7.37 2.35
N GLY A 6 -5.85 6.99 2.46
CA GLY A 6 -6.59 6.91 3.70
C GLY A 6 -7.40 5.63 3.79
N VAL A 7 -7.65 5.16 5.01
CA VAL A 7 -8.50 4.00 5.28
C VAL A 7 -9.38 4.26 6.49
N LYS A 8 -10.65 3.89 6.37
CA LYS A 8 -11.61 3.99 7.46
C LYS A 8 -12.45 2.72 7.56
N VAL A 9 -12.34 2.06 8.70
CA VAL A 9 -13.19 0.94 9.13
C VAL A 9 -13.83 1.39 10.43
N PRO A 10 -15.09 1.88 10.43
CA PRO A 10 -15.65 2.61 11.56
C PRO A 10 -15.98 1.71 12.79
N LYS A 11 -16.12 0.42 12.56
CA LYS A 11 -16.41 -0.58 13.61
C LYS A 11 -15.85 -1.94 13.21
N LYS A 12 -15.68 -2.82 14.18
CA LYS A 12 -15.33 -4.23 13.89
C LYS A 12 -16.33 -4.82 12.92
N GLN A 13 -15.81 -5.42 11.84
CA GLN A 13 -16.62 -6.02 10.79
C GLN A 13 -15.92 -7.20 10.13
N THR A 14 -16.73 -8.10 9.57
CA THR A 14 -16.22 -9.17 8.72
C THR A 14 -16.35 -8.74 7.25
N ILE A 15 -15.26 -8.78 6.53
CA ILE A 15 -15.24 -8.59 5.07
C ILE A 15 -15.02 -9.94 4.39
N LYS A 16 -15.34 -10.03 3.10
CA LYS A 16 -15.02 -11.20 2.27
C LYS A 16 -13.99 -10.84 1.22
N VAL A 17 -12.96 -11.65 1.10
CA VAL A 17 -11.98 -11.58 0.01
C VAL A 17 -11.98 -12.93 -0.69
N GLY A 18 -12.61 -13.01 -1.86
CA GLY A 18 -13.05 -14.28 -2.43
C GLY A 18 -14.03 -14.96 -1.47
N ASP A 19 -13.76 -16.21 -1.11
CA ASP A 19 -14.58 -16.96 -0.14
C ASP A 19 -14.09 -16.87 1.31
N ALA A 20 -12.95 -16.21 1.54
CA ALA A 20 -12.36 -16.09 2.88
C ALA A 20 -13.02 -14.97 3.70
N PRO A 21 -13.64 -15.27 4.85
CA PRO A 21 -14.10 -14.26 5.79
C PRO A 21 -12.89 -13.73 6.57
N ILE A 22 -12.73 -12.40 6.62
CA ILE A 22 -11.65 -11.71 7.33
C ILE A 22 -12.28 -10.76 8.33
N GLU A 23 -11.91 -10.89 9.60
CA GLU A 23 -12.30 -9.92 10.62
C GLU A 23 -11.35 -8.72 10.58
N LEU A 24 -11.90 -7.53 10.56
CA LEU A 24 -11.17 -6.27 10.66
C LEU A 24 -11.61 -5.54 11.92
N ASP A 25 -10.62 -5.14 12.71
CA ASP A 25 -10.83 -4.19 13.80
C ASP A 25 -11.03 -2.76 13.26
N PRO A 26 -11.56 -1.83 14.06
CA PRO A 26 -11.72 -0.44 13.66
C PRO A 26 -10.37 0.18 13.24
N ILE A 27 -10.37 0.90 12.12
CA ILE A 27 -9.22 1.62 11.58
C ILE A 27 -9.67 3.03 11.21
N ASP A 28 -8.92 4.04 11.62
CA ASP A 28 -9.16 5.42 11.21
C ASP A 28 -7.82 6.13 10.93
N ILE A 29 -7.39 6.04 9.68
CA ILE A 29 -6.20 6.72 9.17
C ILE A 29 -6.67 7.61 8.00
N PRO A 30 -7.10 8.85 8.28
CA PRO A 30 -7.73 9.69 7.25
C PRO A 30 -6.76 10.08 6.14
N VAL A 31 -5.49 10.25 6.45
CA VAL A 31 -4.44 10.62 5.47
C VAL A 31 -3.09 10.12 5.95
N GLN A 32 -2.39 9.38 5.10
CA GLN A 32 -0.98 9.04 5.32
C GLN A 32 -0.20 9.12 4.01
N SER A 33 0.97 9.74 4.08
CA SER A 33 1.93 9.73 2.98
C SER A 33 2.83 8.49 3.06
N GLY A 34 3.08 7.85 1.93
CA GLY A 34 4.05 6.77 1.82
C GLY A 34 5.46 7.20 2.22
N PHE A 35 5.82 8.49 2.04
CA PHE A 35 7.11 9.04 2.46
C PHE A 35 7.27 9.15 3.98
N SER A 36 6.24 8.89 4.77
CA SER A 36 6.38 8.74 6.21
C SER A 36 6.97 7.38 6.60
N TYR A 37 6.92 6.40 5.68
CA TYR A 37 7.39 5.02 5.89
C TYR A 37 6.77 4.34 7.12
N ASN A 38 5.59 4.79 7.53
CA ASN A 38 4.87 4.19 8.65
C ASN A 38 4.20 2.88 8.24
N PRO A 39 3.94 1.97 9.19
CA PRO A 39 3.14 0.80 8.95
C PRO A 39 1.76 1.15 8.41
N TRP A 40 1.26 0.32 7.50
CA TRP A 40 -0.04 0.45 6.87
C TRP A 40 -0.82 -0.86 6.96
N PRO A 41 -2.15 -0.83 7.16
CA PRO A 41 -2.97 -2.02 7.21
C PRO A 41 -3.07 -2.72 5.85
N VAL A 42 -2.78 -4.00 5.87
CA VAL A 42 -2.80 -4.87 4.69
C VAL A 42 -3.47 -6.21 5.01
N LEU A 43 -3.88 -6.93 3.96
CA LEU A 43 -4.15 -8.35 4.04
C LEU A 43 -3.02 -9.10 3.33
N TYR A 44 -2.45 -10.09 3.97
CA TYR A 44 -1.35 -10.88 3.41
C TYR A 44 -1.60 -12.38 3.62
N ASN A 45 -0.97 -13.19 2.82
CA ASN A 45 -1.08 -14.64 2.93
C ASN A 45 0.00 -15.19 3.86
N GLU A 46 -0.41 -15.93 4.88
CA GLU A 46 0.45 -16.69 5.77
C GLU A 46 -0.08 -18.12 5.84
N ASP A 47 0.74 -19.08 5.45
CA ASP A 47 0.38 -20.51 5.41
C ASP A 47 -0.94 -20.80 4.69
N LYS A 48 -1.12 -20.20 3.51
CA LYS A 48 -2.34 -20.27 2.68
C LYS A 48 -3.59 -19.67 3.33
N THR A 49 -3.42 -18.92 4.40
CA THR A 49 -4.51 -18.22 5.08
C THR A 49 -4.33 -16.72 4.91
N LEU A 50 -5.36 -16.03 4.44
CA LEU A 50 -5.34 -14.58 4.33
C LEU A 50 -5.60 -13.95 5.69
N ARG A 51 -4.70 -13.08 6.13
CA ARG A 51 -4.71 -12.44 7.46
C ARG A 51 -4.54 -10.93 7.37
N PRO A 52 -5.19 -10.16 8.27
CA PRO A 52 -4.89 -8.75 8.43
C PRO A 52 -3.58 -8.55 9.19
N GLY A 53 -2.86 -7.48 8.85
CA GLY A 53 -1.64 -7.09 9.55
C GLY A 53 -1.18 -5.70 9.17
N LEU A 54 -0.03 -5.31 9.70
CA LEU A 54 0.60 -4.03 9.42
C LEU A 54 1.95 -4.28 8.73
N MET A 55 2.19 -3.61 7.61
CA MET A 55 3.46 -3.66 6.90
C MET A 55 3.97 -2.24 6.61
N HIS A 56 5.28 -2.07 6.61
CA HIS A 56 5.88 -0.81 6.16
C HIS A 56 5.52 -0.55 4.70
N TRP A 57 5.13 0.67 4.42
CA TRP A 57 4.85 1.08 3.04
C TRP A 57 6.16 1.38 2.31
N GLU A 58 6.85 0.35 1.94
CA GLU A 58 7.97 0.37 0.99
C GLU A 58 8.43 -1.06 0.70
N LEU A 59 8.96 -1.28 -0.48
CA LEU A 59 9.65 -2.51 -0.81
C LEU A 59 11.14 -2.34 -0.49
N ILE A 60 11.60 -3.00 0.58
CA ILE A 60 13.00 -2.96 0.99
C ILE A 60 13.77 -4.05 0.24
N PRO A 61 14.74 -3.68 -0.61
CA PRO A 61 15.56 -4.67 -1.32
C PRO A 61 16.35 -5.56 -0.37
N ASN A 62 16.51 -6.83 -0.73
CA ASN A 62 17.18 -7.85 0.10
C ASN A 62 18.68 -7.60 0.35
N TRP A 63 19.31 -6.70 -0.40
CA TRP A 63 20.70 -6.30 -0.18
C TRP A 63 20.87 -5.19 0.86
N ILE A 64 19.76 -4.53 1.28
CA ILE A 64 19.76 -3.56 2.38
C ILE A 64 19.81 -4.33 3.70
N ARG A 65 20.87 -4.13 4.48
CA ARG A 65 21.16 -4.93 5.68
C ARG A 65 20.99 -4.17 6.99
N ASN A 66 20.92 -2.87 6.94
CA ASN A 66 20.84 -2.04 8.13
C ASN A 66 20.16 -0.70 7.85
N GLN A 67 19.81 0.02 8.93
CA GLN A 67 19.11 1.28 8.87
C GLN A 67 19.88 2.37 8.11
N LYS A 68 21.21 2.40 8.21
CA LYS A 68 22.02 3.39 7.50
C LYS A 68 21.93 3.21 6.00
N GLU A 69 22.03 1.98 5.52
CA GLU A 69 21.88 1.63 4.10
C GLU A 69 20.47 1.96 3.60
N LEU A 70 19.43 1.70 4.42
CA LEU A 70 18.05 2.02 4.09
C LEU A 70 17.85 3.53 3.90
N VAL A 71 18.36 4.35 4.83
CA VAL A 71 18.29 5.82 4.73
C VAL A 71 19.00 6.33 3.48
N GLU A 72 20.18 5.79 3.16
CA GLU A 72 20.91 6.18 1.95
C GLU A 72 20.19 5.70 0.66
N SER A 73 19.56 4.54 0.70
CA SER A 73 18.75 4.03 -0.41
C SER A 73 17.56 4.93 -0.70
N ARG A 74 16.82 5.35 0.34
CA ARG A 74 15.67 6.26 0.23
C ARG A 74 15.99 7.62 -0.39
N LYS A 75 17.24 8.09 -0.26
CA LYS A 75 17.72 9.32 -0.93
C LYS A 75 17.88 9.16 -2.45
N LYS A 76 18.12 7.94 -2.91
CA LYS A 76 18.43 7.63 -4.31
C LYS A 76 17.26 7.03 -5.08
N TYR A 77 16.42 6.27 -4.39
CA TYR A 77 15.37 5.47 -5.01
C TYR A 77 14.07 5.58 -4.22
N THR A 78 12.96 5.56 -4.93
CA THR A 78 11.62 5.46 -4.35
C THR A 78 11.08 4.08 -4.65
N THR A 79 10.80 3.30 -3.60
CA THR A 79 10.25 1.95 -3.68
C THR A 79 8.83 1.86 -3.10
N LEU A 80 8.13 3.01 -3.05
CA LEU A 80 6.78 3.13 -2.53
C LEU A 80 5.71 2.64 -3.52
N ASN A 81 5.99 2.79 -4.80
CA ASN A 81 5.09 2.41 -5.89
C ASN A 81 5.86 1.87 -7.09
N ILE A 82 5.20 1.02 -7.84
CA ILE A 82 5.69 0.52 -9.12
C ILE A 82 4.55 0.52 -10.14
N LYS A 83 4.84 0.86 -11.38
CA LYS A 83 3.87 0.72 -12.47
C LYS A 83 3.67 -0.76 -12.78
N SER A 84 2.42 -1.17 -13.00
CA SER A 84 2.07 -2.56 -13.32
C SER A 84 2.84 -3.11 -14.51
N GLU A 85 3.06 -2.27 -15.54
CA GLU A 85 3.79 -2.62 -16.75
C GLU A 85 5.27 -2.94 -16.48
N GLY A 86 5.84 -2.38 -15.41
CA GLY A 86 7.23 -2.55 -15.02
C GLY A 86 7.51 -3.59 -13.94
N ILE A 87 6.46 -4.16 -13.33
CA ILE A 87 6.62 -4.99 -12.12
C ILE A 87 7.48 -6.24 -12.38
N PHE A 88 7.37 -6.84 -13.56
CA PHE A 88 8.12 -8.05 -13.94
C PHE A 88 9.53 -7.77 -14.47
N THR A 89 9.86 -6.51 -14.75
CA THR A 89 11.18 -6.10 -15.25
C THR A 89 11.99 -5.32 -14.22
N ASN A 90 11.34 -4.79 -13.18
CA ASN A 90 12.01 -4.11 -12.09
C ASN A 90 12.78 -5.11 -11.22
N LYS A 91 14.09 -4.92 -11.06
CA LYS A 91 14.98 -5.86 -10.35
C LYS A 91 14.59 -6.12 -8.90
N VAL A 92 13.99 -5.14 -8.21
CA VAL A 92 13.57 -5.28 -6.81
C VAL A 92 12.25 -6.03 -6.73
N ALA A 93 11.24 -5.60 -7.49
CA ALA A 93 9.92 -6.21 -7.47
C ALA A 93 9.93 -7.63 -8.05
N GLN A 94 10.72 -7.89 -9.09
CA GLN A 94 10.86 -9.21 -9.72
C GLN A 94 11.23 -10.31 -8.73
N ALA A 95 12.04 -9.99 -7.71
CA ALA A 95 12.47 -10.96 -6.72
C ALA A 95 11.33 -11.42 -5.78
N VAL A 96 10.26 -10.65 -5.66
CA VAL A 96 9.21 -10.86 -4.66
C VAL A 96 7.79 -10.94 -5.23
N VAL A 97 7.57 -10.49 -6.46
CA VAL A 97 6.23 -10.39 -7.07
C VAL A 97 5.46 -11.70 -7.14
N HIS A 98 6.13 -12.83 -7.12
CA HIS A 98 5.49 -14.14 -7.17
C HIS A 98 5.21 -14.74 -5.78
N THR A 99 5.89 -14.27 -4.74
CA THR A 99 5.85 -14.85 -3.40
C THR A 99 5.30 -13.91 -2.33
N ASN A 100 5.61 -12.62 -2.43
CA ASN A 100 5.31 -11.64 -1.38
C ASN A 100 4.27 -10.64 -1.89
N ARG A 101 3.01 -11.05 -1.87
CA ARG A 101 1.87 -10.21 -2.30
C ARG A 101 0.99 -9.87 -1.13
N CYS A 102 0.47 -8.66 -1.14
CA CYS A 102 -0.54 -8.22 -0.18
C CYS A 102 -1.64 -7.42 -0.85
N LEU A 103 -2.72 -7.20 -0.12
CA LEU A 103 -3.80 -6.29 -0.47
C LEU A 103 -3.72 -5.12 0.51
N VAL A 104 -3.35 -3.95 0.02
CA VAL A 104 -3.29 -2.72 0.80
C VAL A 104 -4.70 -2.19 0.99
N LEU A 105 -5.16 -2.03 2.23
CA LEU A 105 -6.50 -1.54 2.53
C LEU A 105 -6.59 -0.04 2.25
N ALA A 106 -7.64 0.40 1.58
CA ALA A 106 -7.90 1.81 1.33
C ALA A 106 -9.39 2.12 1.25
N SER A 107 -9.77 3.31 1.71
CA SER A 107 -11.11 3.88 1.51
C SER A 107 -11.08 5.00 0.47
N HIS A 108 -9.94 5.63 0.33
CA HIS A 108 -9.69 6.71 -0.61
C HIS A 108 -8.20 6.91 -0.82
N PHE A 109 -7.85 7.61 -1.88
CA PHE A 109 -6.47 8.04 -2.15
C PHE A 109 -6.47 9.44 -2.76
N PHE A 110 -5.30 10.05 -2.77
CA PHE A 110 -5.14 11.40 -3.30
C PHE A 110 -4.22 11.40 -4.51
N GLU A 111 -4.66 12.07 -5.56
CA GLU A 111 -3.84 12.37 -6.73
C GLU A 111 -3.86 13.87 -7.02
N TRP A 112 -2.82 14.36 -7.64
CA TRP A 112 -2.64 15.78 -7.93
C TRP A 112 -2.76 16.04 -9.42
N GLN A 113 -3.73 16.87 -9.77
CA GLN A 113 -3.83 17.42 -11.12
C GLN A 113 -2.96 18.67 -11.21
N GLU A 114 -2.13 18.76 -12.24
CA GLU A 114 -1.38 19.99 -12.53
C GLU A 114 -2.13 20.81 -13.57
N VAL A 115 -2.47 22.06 -13.21
CA VAL A 115 -3.07 23.06 -14.08
C VAL A 115 -2.24 24.33 -13.97
N GLU A 116 -1.71 24.84 -15.08
CA GLU A 116 -0.90 26.07 -15.12
C GLU A 116 0.24 26.12 -14.09
N LYS A 117 0.94 24.98 -13.91
CA LYS A 117 2.03 24.77 -12.92
C LYS A 117 1.58 24.78 -11.45
N GLN A 118 0.28 24.83 -11.18
CA GLN A 118 -0.28 24.64 -9.85
C GLN A 118 -0.80 23.22 -9.68
N LYS A 119 -0.60 22.64 -8.49
CA LYS A 119 -1.04 21.27 -8.18
C LYS A 119 -2.27 21.30 -7.28
N TYR A 120 -3.34 20.69 -7.76
CA TYR A 120 -4.61 20.58 -7.05
C TYR A 120 -4.81 19.13 -6.58
N PRO A 121 -4.97 18.91 -5.27
CA PRO A 121 -5.24 17.58 -4.75
C PRO A 121 -6.69 17.17 -5.03
N HIS A 122 -6.87 15.94 -5.47
CA HIS A 122 -8.18 15.31 -5.65
C HIS A 122 -8.26 14.08 -4.74
N CYS A 123 -9.29 14.03 -3.90
CA CYS A 123 -9.62 12.84 -3.14
C CYS A 123 -10.45 11.92 -4.04
N ILE A 124 -9.97 10.71 -4.25
CA ILE A 124 -10.58 9.72 -5.13
C ILE A 124 -11.12 8.57 -4.29
N GLN A 125 -12.39 8.24 -4.52
CA GLN A 125 -13.10 7.15 -3.86
C GLN A 125 -13.78 6.29 -4.91
N ILE A 126 -14.06 5.04 -4.58
CA ILE A 126 -14.89 4.17 -5.43
C ILE A 126 -16.33 4.26 -4.94
N GLU A 127 -17.23 4.63 -5.84
CA GLU A 127 -18.65 4.76 -5.55
C GLU A 127 -19.22 3.46 -4.97
N ASN A 128 -20.01 3.55 -3.91
CA ASN A 128 -20.64 2.43 -3.22
C ASN A 128 -19.65 1.37 -2.69
N THR A 129 -18.36 1.70 -2.60
CA THR A 129 -17.31 0.79 -2.13
C THR A 129 -16.50 1.48 -1.02
N PRO A 130 -16.96 1.38 0.25
CA PRO A 130 -16.33 2.10 1.37
C PRO A 130 -14.91 1.60 1.69
N LEU A 131 -14.58 0.39 1.26
CA LEU A 131 -13.25 -0.21 1.42
C LEU A 131 -12.87 -0.94 0.14
N PHE A 132 -11.70 -0.67 -0.39
CA PHE A 132 -11.14 -1.35 -1.55
C PHE A 132 -9.68 -1.75 -1.31
N TYR A 133 -9.09 -2.45 -2.27
CA TYR A 133 -7.74 -2.99 -2.14
C TYR A 133 -6.85 -2.50 -3.27
N ILE A 134 -5.63 -2.09 -2.89
CA ILE A 134 -4.57 -1.80 -3.86
C ILE A 134 -3.59 -2.98 -3.81
N ALA A 135 -3.22 -3.50 -4.98
CA ALA A 135 -2.25 -4.59 -5.06
C ALA A 135 -0.88 -4.13 -4.54
N GLY A 136 -0.28 -4.91 -3.64
CA GLY A 136 1.04 -4.68 -3.07
C GLY A 136 1.98 -5.89 -3.23
N VAL A 137 3.27 -5.64 -3.14
CA VAL A 137 4.37 -6.61 -3.13
C VAL A 137 5.39 -6.24 -2.08
#